data_730a1b789cb80a71f963024a527ca4c3
#
_entry.id   730a1b789cb80a71f963024a527ca4c3
#
_cell.length_a   1.000
_cell.length_b   1.000
_cell.length_c   1.000
_cell.angle_alpha   90.00
_cell.angle_beta   90.00
_cell.angle_gamma   90.00
#
_symmetry.space_group_name_H-M   'P 1'
#
loop_
_entity.id
_entity.type
_entity.pdbx_description
1 polymer ?
#
loop_
_entity_poly.entity_id
_entity_poly.type
_entity_poly.pdbx_seq_one_letter_code
_entity_poly.pdbx_strand_id
1 'polypeptide(L)'
;MRKPQIDYAAVFHALPGMVALLTPDLVYADANEDFLRLAGRPREELLGRYIFDVFPENPNDAAAAGRRETEASMLRVVATGERDTMALLRYDIEDPGRPGHWVKHFWSPVNAPVLGPDGQVVLIVHRVEEVTELIRARGGVGNEGGRARVLEAELYTRARELQEVNERLRRAHAREREVALALQEAMLPAPTPIGHHRAAVRYRPAVGALNVCGDWYDLVDLPGDRIAVAVGDVVGHGLGAACVMGQLRSALSAAARVADGPAQALEALGLYARHVDGAESTTVVKAFVDWDTHTLTYSSAGHPPPALLHPDGTVTFLDQATDPPLGARPEHVPRPQASTAFAEGATLVMYTDGLIERRGEDIDVSLARLADSLVRHGHAGPEALADALLADLLLSGGNPDDTALVVIRL
;
A
#
# COMPACT_ATOMS: atom_id res chain seq x y z
N MET A 1 7.25 -3.44 34.23
CA MET A 1 5.78 -3.62 34.46
C MET A 1 5.28 -4.72 33.51
N ARG A 2 4.60 -5.76 33.99
CA ARG A 2 3.98 -6.74 33.12
C ARG A 2 2.85 -6.05 32.32
N LYS A 3 2.85 -6.17 30.98
CA LYS A 3 1.69 -5.74 30.16
C LYS A 3 0.44 -6.47 30.67
N PRO A 4 -0.66 -5.76 30.92
CA PRO A 4 -1.91 -6.43 31.33
C PRO A 4 -2.34 -7.39 30.21
N GLN A 5 -2.74 -8.59 30.57
CA GLN A 5 -3.32 -9.54 29.62
C GLN A 5 -4.71 -9.03 29.29
N ILE A 6 -4.92 -8.60 28.03
CA ILE A 6 -6.21 -8.06 27.58
C ILE A 6 -7.08 -9.22 27.13
N ASP A 7 -8.26 -9.38 27.73
CA ASP A 7 -9.31 -10.26 27.23
C ASP A 7 -10.10 -9.54 26.14
N TYR A 8 -9.75 -9.78 24.88
CA TYR A 8 -10.39 -9.14 23.73
C TYR A 8 -11.85 -9.54 23.56
N ALA A 9 -12.27 -10.74 24.00
CA ALA A 9 -13.67 -11.15 23.96
C ALA A 9 -14.50 -10.33 24.95
N ALA A 10 -14.02 -10.16 26.20
CA ALA A 10 -14.67 -9.31 27.19
C ALA A 10 -14.72 -7.84 26.71
N VAL A 11 -13.64 -7.33 26.09
CA VAL A 11 -13.62 -5.98 25.50
C VAL A 11 -14.68 -5.85 24.40
N PHE A 12 -14.78 -6.82 23.49
CA PHE A 12 -15.78 -6.80 22.40
C PHE A 12 -17.20 -6.74 22.95
N HIS A 13 -17.53 -7.58 23.92
CA HIS A 13 -18.88 -7.61 24.51
C HIS A 13 -19.23 -6.32 25.27
N ALA A 14 -18.25 -5.66 25.86
CA ALA A 14 -18.40 -4.39 26.59
C ALA A 14 -18.32 -3.15 25.70
N LEU A 15 -18.06 -3.27 24.40
CA LEU A 15 -18.01 -2.11 23.49
C LEU A 15 -19.35 -1.37 23.50
N PRO A 16 -19.35 -0.02 23.64
CA PRO A 16 -20.56 0.77 23.53
C PRO A 16 -21.02 0.84 22.07
N GLY A 17 -22.34 0.82 21.85
CA GLY A 17 -22.98 0.80 20.55
C GLY A 17 -23.16 -0.59 19.97
N MET A 18 -24.00 -0.71 18.98
CA MET A 18 -24.42 -1.99 18.39
C MET A 18 -23.39 -2.48 17.39
N VAL A 19 -22.69 -3.55 17.73
CA VAL A 19 -21.62 -4.16 16.91
C VAL A 19 -21.86 -5.66 16.74
N ALA A 20 -21.84 -6.11 15.48
CA ALA A 20 -21.83 -7.53 15.12
C ALA A 20 -20.58 -7.88 14.32
N LEU A 21 -20.15 -9.13 14.43
CA LEU A 21 -19.12 -9.73 13.58
C LEU A 21 -19.79 -10.70 12.62
N LEU A 22 -19.51 -10.54 11.34
CA LEU A 22 -20.05 -11.40 10.27
C LEU A 22 -18.91 -12.08 9.53
N THR A 23 -19.15 -13.29 9.06
CA THR A 23 -18.27 -13.93 8.09
C THR A 23 -18.38 -13.23 6.72
N PRO A 24 -17.46 -13.48 5.77
CA PRO A 24 -17.58 -12.98 4.38
C PRO A 24 -18.90 -13.41 3.70
N ASP A 25 -19.50 -14.52 4.12
CA ASP A 25 -20.81 -15.01 3.64
C ASP A 25 -22.00 -14.33 4.37
N LEU A 26 -21.74 -13.28 5.13
CA LEU A 26 -22.73 -12.48 5.87
C LEU A 26 -23.49 -13.28 6.94
N VAL A 27 -22.82 -14.24 7.56
CA VAL A 27 -23.34 -15.06 8.65
C VAL A 27 -22.81 -14.53 9.99
N TYR A 28 -23.64 -14.45 11.01
CA TYR A 28 -23.23 -13.99 12.34
C TYR A 28 -22.17 -14.92 12.96
N ALA A 29 -20.98 -14.35 13.19
CA ALA A 29 -19.90 -14.98 13.96
C ALA A 29 -19.97 -14.58 15.45
N ASP A 30 -20.34 -13.32 15.74
CA ASP A 30 -20.57 -12.82 17.09
C ASP A 30 -21.40 -11.52 17.09
N ALA A 31 -21.89 -11.12 18.28
CA ALA A 31 -22.55 -9.84 18.51
C ALA A 31 -22.32 -9.37 19.94
N ASN A 32 -22.16 -8.05 20.14
CA ASN A 32 -22.00 -7.50 21.48
C ASN A 32 -23.35 -7.32 22.20
N GLU A 33 -23.32 -6.99 23.50
CA GLU A 33 -24.53 -6.89 24.32
C GLU A 33 -25.54 -5.87 23.80
N ASP A 34 -25.07 -4.73 23.26
CA ASP A 34 -25.95 -3.69 22.72
C ASP A 34 -26.67 -4.16 21.45
N PHE A 35 -25.98 -4.95 20.60
CA PHE A 35 -26.57 -5.53 19.41
C PHE A 35 -27.62 -6.63 19.76
N LEU A 36 -27.31 -7.46 20.74
CA LEU A 36 -28.25 -8.50 21.23
C LEU A 36 -29.52 -7.89 21.79
N ARG A 37 -29.42 -6.76 22.51
CA ARG A 37 -30.58 -6.02 23.00
C ARG A 37 -31.44 -5.48 21.88
N LEU A 38 -30.85 -4.97 20.81
CA LEU A 38 -31.57 -4.55 19.62
C LEU A 38 -32.26 -5.73 18.93
N ALA A 39 -31.56 -6.83 18.76
CA ALA A 39 -32.07 -8.02 18.11
C ALA A 39 -33.27 -8.65 18.88
N GLY A 40 -33.38 -8.39 20.20
CA GLY A 40 -34.36 -8.99 21.06
C GLY A 40 -34.26 -10.50 21.12
N ARG A 41 -33.08 -11.07 20.82
CA ARG A 41 -32.81 -12.51 20.73
C ARG A 41 -31.54 -12.86 21.48
N PRO A 42 -31.45 -14.03 22.10
CA PRO A 42 -30.23 -14.50 22.72
C PRO A 42 -29.14 -14.77 21.64
N ARG A 43 -27.88 -14.72 22.06
CA ARG A 43 -26.70 -14.87 21.18
C ARG A 43 -26.74 -16.17 20.38
N GLU A 44 -27.17 -17.25 21.02
CA GLU A 44 -27.24 -18.60 20.43
C GLU A 44 -28.23 -18.70 19.25
N GLU A 45 -29.22 -17.81 19.19
CA GLU A 45 -30.17 -17.74 18.09
C GLU A 45 -29.67 -16.90 16.90
N LEU A 46 -28.64 -16.06 17.09
CA LEU A 46 -28.03 -15.30 16.04
C LEU A 46 -26.89 -16.07 15.37
N LEU A 47 -26.01 -16.69 16.16
CA LEU A 47 -24.81 -17.32 15.65
C LEU A 47 -25.11 -18.38 14.58
N GLY A 48 -24.35 -18.30 13.47
CA GLY A 48 -24.49 -19.20 12.33
C GLY A 48 -25.68 -18.89 11.41
N ARG A 49 -26.45 -17.83 11.68
CA ARG A 49 -27.56 -17.42 10.81
C ARG A 49 -27.13 -16.27 9.87
N TYR A 50 -27.73 -16.28 8.70
CA TYR A 50 -27.56 -15.19 7.73
C TYR A 50 -28.23 -13.91 8.22
N ILE A 51 -27.57 -12.76 8.05
CA ILE A 51 -28.02 -11.49 8.65
C ILE A 51 -29.46 -11.12 8.25
N PHE A 52 -29.84 -11.32 7.00
CA PHE A 52 -31.17 -10.97 6.51
C PHE A 52 -32.26 -12.02 6.79
N ASP A 53 -31.90 -13.17 7.35
CA ASP A 53 -32.86 -14.11 7.94
C ASP A 53 -33.22 -13.71 9.38
N VAL A 54 -32.33 -13.02 10.06
CA VAL A 54 -32.55 -12.46 11.39
C VAL A 54 -33.32 -11.16 11.34
N PHE A 55 -32.95 -10.31 10.37
CA PHE A 55 -33.60 -9.02 10.09
C PHE A 55 -34.14 -9.03 8.65
N PRO A 56 -35.30 -9.62 8.41
CA PRO A 56 -35.92 -9.58 7.09
C PRO A 56 -36.38 -8.17 6.73
N GLU A 57 -36.48 -7.88 5.46
CA GLU A 57 -37.01 -6.61 4.97
C GLU A 57 -38.51 -6.53 5.16
N ASN A 58 -39.04 -5.34 5.43
CA ASN A 58 -40.46 -5.11 5.60
C ASN A 58 -41.26 -5.47 4.34
N PRO A 59 -42.07 -6.52 4.33
CA PRO A 59 -42.79 -6.98 3.14
C PRO A 59 -43.91 -6.01 2.68
N ASN A 60 -44.28 -5.06 3.55
CA ASN A 60 -45.32 -4.08 3.27
C ASN A 60 -44.78 -2.80 2.62
N ASP A 61 -43.45 -2.67 2.47
CA ASP A 61 -42.81 -1.52 1.83
C ASP A 61 -42.13 -1.92 0.51
N ALA A 62 -42.87 -1.80 -0.59
CA ALA A 62 -42.38 -2.13 -1.93
C ALA A 62 -41.20 -1.24 -2.41
N ALA A 63 -40.94 -0.12 -1.71
CA ALA A 63 -39.83 0.78 -1.99
C ALA A 63 -38.62 0.54 -1.09
N ALA A 64 -38.67 -0.46 -0.18
CA ALA A 64 -37.58 -0.79 0.71
C ALA A 64 -36.34 -1.19 -0.11
N ALA A 65 -35.22 -0.56 0.16
CA ALA A 65 -33.93 -0.83 -0.48
C ALA A 65 -32.85 -1.15 0.56
N GLY A 66 -33.22 -1.18 1.83
CA GLY A 66 -32.27 -1.27 2.94
C GLY A 66 -31.45 -2.55 2.95
N ARG A 67 -32.07 -3.68 2.67
CA ARG A 67 -31.38 -4.96 2.53
C ARG A 67 -30.33 -4.91 1.41
N ARG A 68 -30.75 -4.52 0.21
CA ARG A 68 -29.88 -4.47 -0.97
C ARG A 68 -28.68 -3.55 -0.75
N GLU A 69 -28.91 -2.38 -0.14
CA GLU A 69 -27.86 -1.39 0.11
C GLU A 69 -26.88 -1.89 1.17
N THR A 70 -27.36 -2.51 2.25
CA THR A 70 -26.51 -3.09 3.31
C THR A 70 -25.70 -4.27 2.79
N GLU A 71 -26.33 -5.19 2.05
CA GLU A 71 -25.66 -6.32 1.43
C GLU A 71 -24.55 -5.87 0.46
N ALA A 72 -24.87 -4.92 -0.42
CA ALA A 72 -23.89 -4.37 -1.36
C ALA A 72 -22.70 -3.70 -0.64
N SER A 73 -22.94 -3.01 0.49
CA SER A 73 -21.88 -2.42 1.31
C SER A 73 -20.96 -3.51 1.89
N MET A 74 -21.52 -4.56 2.50
CA MET A 74 -20.76 -5.66 3.09
C MET A 74 -19.94 -6.42 2.04
N LEU A 75 -20.53 -6.71 0.87
CA LEU A 75 -19.82 -7.37 -0.23
C LEU A 75 -18.69 -6.51 -0.79
N ARG A 76 -18.84 -5.17 -0.81
CA ARG A 76 -17.72 -4.27 -1.15
C ARG A 76 -16.56 -4.41 -0.16
N VAL A 77 -16.85 -4.44 1.15
CA VAL A 77 -15.83 -4.65 2.20
C VAL A 77 -15.08 -5.95 1.96
N VAL A 78 -15.78 -7.04 1.64
CA VAL A 78 -15.15 -8.33 1.32
C VAL A 78 -14.27 -8.24 0.08
N ALA A 79 -14.74 -7.56 -0.97
CA ALA A 79 -14.03 -7.47 -2.25
C ALA A 79 -12.81 -6.54 -2.20
N THR A 80 -12.86 -5.47 -1.40
CA THR A 80 -11.82 -4.43 -1.39
C THR A 80 -10.88 -4.50 -0.19
N GLY A 81 -11.30 -5.15 0.90
CA GLY A 81 -10.58 -5.10 2.18
C GLY A 81 -10.58 -3.70 2.82
N GLU A 82 -11.49 -2.81 2.41
CA GLU A 82 -11.57 -1.43 2.91
C GLU A 82 -12.88 -1.20 3.67
N ARG A 83 -12.82 -0.23 4.63
CA ARG A 83 -14.02 0.20 5.37
C ARG A 83 -15.03 0.85 4.43
N ASP A 84 -16.30 0.51 4.61
CA ASP A 84 -17.42 1.16 3.95
C ASP A 84 -18.35 1.84 4.97
N THR A 85 -18.51 3.17 4.84
CA THR A 85 -19.43 3.97 5.64
C THR A 85 -20.65 4.26 4.80
N MET A 86 -21.78 3.73 5.20
CA MET A 86 -23.03 3.91 4.47
C MET A 86 -23.66 5.29 4.78
N ALA A 87 -24.40 5.79 3.84
CA ALA A 87 -25.33 6.90 4.09
C ALA A 87 -26.40 6.48 5.10
N LEU A 88 -27.14 7.46 5.61
CA LEU A 88 -28.28 7.21 6.46
C LEU A 88 -29.25 6.26 5.76
N LEU A 89 -29.58 5.15 6.42
CA LEU A 89 -30.39 4.07 5.88
C LEU A 89 -31.70 3.96 6.64
N ARG A 90 -32.81 3.92 5.94
CA ARG A 90 -34.08 3.49 6.51
C ARG A 90 -34.17 1.97 6.44
N TYR A 91 -34.32 1.31 7.58
CA TYR A 91 -34.57 -0.12 7.68
C TYR A 91 -35.57 -0.38 8.80
N ASP A 92 -36.76 -0.81 8.39
CA ASP A 92 -37.86 -1.07 9.32
C ASP A 92 -37.60 -2.40 10.05
N ILE A 93 -37.87 -2.44 11.34
CA ILE A 93 -37.73 -3.66 12.17
C ILE A 93 -39.10 -4.09 12.64
N GLU A 94 -39.37 -5.38 12.56
CA GLU A 94 -40.59 -5.98 13.10
C GLU A 94 -40.58 -5.88 14.62
N ASP A 95 -41.71 -5.42 15.22
CA ASP A 95 -41.87 -5.33 16.65
C ASP A 95 -41.95 -6.76 17.24
N PRO A 96 -40.99 -7.20 18.10
CA PRO A 96 -40.99 -8.51 18.66
C PRO A 96 -42.26 -8.84 19.50
N GLY A 97 -42.89 -7.78 20.05
CA GLY A 97 -44.11 -7.91 20.84
C GLY A 97 -45.40 -7.92 20.00
N ARG A 98 -45.33 -7.65 18.70
CA ARG A 98 -46.49 -7.54 17.81
C ARG A 98 -46.17 -8.03 16.40
N PRO A 99 -46.18 -9.35 16.16
CA PRO A 99 -45.89 -9.93 14.85
C PRO A 99 -46.73 -9.26 13.73
N GLY A 100 -46.04 -8.90 12.60
CA GLY A 100 -46.66 -8.20 11.49
C GLY A 100 -46.69 -6.67 11.64
N HIS A 101 -46.26 -6.12 12.78
CA HIS A 101 -46.13 -4.69 12.99
C HIS A 101 -44.69 -4.22 12.78
N TRP A 102 -44.47 -3.43 11.78
CA TRP A 102 -43.16 -2.90 11.40
C TRP A 102 -42.98 -1.46 11.88
N VAL A 103 -41.84 -1.20 12.55
CA VAL A 103 -41.48 0.11 13.08
C VAL A 103 -40.39 0.73 12.22
N LYS A 104 -40.59 1.98 11.83
CA LYS A 104 -39.59 2.74 11.04
C LYS A 104 -38.42 3.13 11.91
N HIS A 105 -37.25 2.69 11.48
CA HIS A 105 -35.96 3.08 12.05
C HIS A 105 -35.03 3.65 11.01
N PHE A 106 -34.18 4.60 11.44
CA PHE A 106 -33.11 5.19 10.64
C PHE A 106 -31.77 4.80 11.27
N TRP A 107 -30.88 4.32 10.44
CA TRP A 107 -29.60 3.74 10.82
C TRP A 107 -28.44 4.45 10.15
N SER A 108 -27.31 4.55 10.85
CA SER A 108 -26.01 4.94 10.34
C SER A 108 -25.06 3.75 10.40
N PRO A 109 -25.00 2.89 9.36
CA PRO A 109 -24.17 1.70 9.38
C PRO A 109 -22.73 1.99 8.94
N VAL A 110 -21.79 1.27 9.56
CA VAL A 110 -20.38 1.25 9.15
C VAL A 110 -19.94 -0.21 9.10
N ASN A 111 -19.38 -0.64 7.97
CA ASN A 111 -18.83 -1.95 7.76
C ASN A 111 -17.30 -1.85 7.63
N ALA A 112 -16.53 -2.66 8.37
CA ALA A 112 -15.09 -2.64 8.34
C ALA A 112 -14.51 -4.06 8.27
N PRO A 113 -13.42 -4.29 7.50
CA PRO A 113 -12.82 -5.61 7.40
C PRO A 113 -11.96 -5.94 8.62
N VAL A 114 -11.93 -7.21 8.98
CA VAL A 114 -10.85 -7.82 9.77
C VAL A 114 -10.05 -8.68 8.82
N LEU A 115 -8.78 -8.35 8.66
CA LEU A 115 -7.90 -9.05 7.73
C LEU A 115 -7.17 -10.20 8.43
N GLY A 116 -7.08 -11.33 7.76
CA GLY A 116 -6.26 -12.46 8.15
C GLY A 116 -4.77 -12.22 7.86
N PRO A 117 -3.90 -13.15 8.26
CA PRO A 117 -2.46 -13.07 8.01
C PRO A 117 -2.08 -13.04 6.51
N ASP A 118 -2.97 -13.53 5.65
CA ASP A 118 -2.85 -13.57 4.20
C ASP A 118 -3.42 -12.32 3.50
N GLY A 119 -3.89 -11.33 4.29
CA GLY A 119 -4.51 -10.12 3.78
C GLY A 119 -5.95 -10.28 3.30
N GLN A 120 -6.54 -11.49 3.38
CA GLN A 120 -7.94 -11.71 3.04
C GLN A 120 -8.86 -11.30 4.18
N VAL A 121 -10.09 -10.89 3.83
CA VAL A 121 -11.11 -10.57 4.83
C VAL A 121 -11.61 -11.85 5.49
N VAL A 122 -11.38 -12.00 6.79
CA VAL A 122 -11.82 -13.14 7.58
C VAL A 122 -13.12 -12.86 8.35
N LEU A 123 -13.37 -11.59 8.71
CA LEU A 123 -14.60 -11.13 9.33
C LEU A 123 -14.93 -9.71 8.88
N ILE A 124 -16.21 -9.35 8.99
CA ILE A 124 -16.72 -7.98 8.82
C ILE A 124 -17.20 -7.50 10.19
N VAL A 125 -16.70 -6.36 10.63
CA VAL A 125 -17.27 -5.61 11.77
C VAL A 125 -18.43 -4.78 11.24
N HIS A 126 -19.64 -5.14 11.59
CA HIS A 126 -20.86 -4.41 11.28
C HIS A 126 -21.29 -3.59 12.50
N ARG A 127 -21.06 -2.28 12.46
CA ARG A 127 -21.52 -1.33 13.49
C ARG A 127 -22.72 -0.57 12.97
N VAL A 128 -23.78 -0.51 13.76
CA VAL A 128 -24.97 0.27 13.47
C VAL A 128 -25.25 1.26 14.61
N GLU A 129 -25.74 2.43 14.26
CA GLU A 129 -26.19 3.44 15.21
C GLU A 129 -27.60 3.86 14.84
N GLU A 130 -28.54 3.76 15.81
CA GLU A 130 -29.90 4.20 15.60
C GLU A 130 -30.00 5.71 15.78
N VAL A 131 -30.49 6.40 14.77
CA VAL A 131 -30.63 7.86 14.77
C VAL A 131 -32.10 8.33 14.64
N THR A 132 -33.05 7.42 14.83
CA THR A 132 -34.49 7.67 14.67
C THR A 132 -34.98 8.81 15.55
N GLU A 133 -34.63 8.80 16.86
CA GLU A 133 -35.03 9.84 17.81
C GLU A 133 -34.39 11.19 17.50
N LEU A 134 -33.15 11.21 17.00
CA LEU A 134 -32.48 12.43 16.56
C LEU A 134 -33.21 13.07 15.37
N ILE A 135 -33.67 12.25 14.44
CA ILE A 135 -34.46 12.70 13.28
C ILE A 135 -35.83 13.23 13.72
N ARG A 136 -36.52 12.53 14.64
CA ARG A 136 -37.80 12.92 15.20
C ARG A 136 -37.72 14.23 16.01
N ALA A 137 -36.70 14.35 16.87
CA ALA A 137 -36.52 15.53 17.74
C ALA A 137 -36.20 16.81 16.95
N ARG A 138 -35.51 16.73 15.80
CA ARG A 138 -35.25 17.86 14.93
C ARG A 138 -36.49 18.31 14.09
N GLY A 139 -37.54 17.50 14.07
CA GLY A 139 -38.79 17.78 13.38
C GLY A 139 -39.68 18.87 14.03
N GLY A 140 -39.35 19.37 15.21
CA GLY A 140 -39.91 20.53 15.88
C GLY A 140 -41.40 20.46 16.28
N VAL A 141 -41.73 21.02 17.43
CA VAL A 141 -43.08 21.18 18.02
C VAL A 141 -43.92 22.08 17.10
N GLY A 142 -45.03 21.53 16.52
CA GLY A 142 -46.11 22.35 15.95
C GLY A 142 -46.37 22.21 14.46
N ASN A 143 -46.79 21.15 14.04
CA ASN A 143 -47.53 20.69 12.83
C ASN A 143 -47.03 19.32 12.39
N GLU A 144 -47.44 18.32 13.11
CA GLU A 144 -46.73 17.03 13.27
C GLU A 144 -46.71 16.11 12.03
N GLY A 145 -47.39 16.48 10.94
CA GLY A 145 -47.41 15.60 9.77
C GLY A 145 -46.61 16.07 8.55
N GLY A 146 -46.44 17.36 8.36
CA GLY A 146 -45.87 17.92 7.12
C GLY A 146 -44.37 18.19 7.20
N ARG A 147 -43.88 18.86 8.24
CA ARG A 147 -42.47 19.24 8.38
C ARG A 147 -41.55 18.06 8.65
N ALA A 148 -41.98 17.09 9.46
CA ALA A 148 -41.20 15.87 9.73
C ALA A 148 -41.03 15.04 8.44
N ARG A 149 -42.07 14.90 7.61
CA ARG A 149 -42.00 14.20 6.31
C ARG A 149 -41.10 14.92 5.29
N VAL A 150 -41.13 16.26 5.26
CA VAL A 150 -40.26 17.03 4.38
C VAL A 150 -38.81 16.92 4.79
N LEU A 151 -38.50 16.99 6.09
CA LEU A 151 -37.13 16.84 6.61
C LEU A 151 -36.62 15.41 6.43
N GLU A 152 -37.47 14.38 6.64
CA GLU A 152 -37.20 13.00 6.39
C GLU A 152 -36.83 12.75 4.91
N ALA A 153 -37.65 13.31 3.99
CA ALA A 153 -37.40 13.22 2.56
C ALA A 153 -36.12 13.96 2.14
N GLU A 154 -35.87 15.14 2.72
CA GLU A 154 -34.65 15.92 2.44
C GLU A 154 -33.38 15.23 2.93
N LEU A 155 -33.38 14.66 4.15
CA LEU A 155 -32.29 13.90 4.68
C LEU A 155 -32.01 12.63 3.86
N TYR A 156 -33.07 11.91 3.46
CA TYR A 156 -32.95 10.74 2.61
C TYR A 156 -32.38 11.10 1.23
N THR A 157 -32.83 12.18 0.64
CA THR A 157 -32.32 12.66 -0.65
C THR A 157 -30.85 13.04 -0.57
N ARG A 158 -30.47 13.83 0.45
CA ARG A 158 -29.05 14.22 0.66
C ARG A 158 -28.16 13.02 0.97
N ALA A 159 -28.65 12.06 1.75
CA ALA A 159 -27.91 10.83 2.03
C ALA A 159 -27.64 10.03 0.75
N ARG A 160 -28.64 9.93 -0.12
CA ARG A 160 -28.52 9.26 -1.42
C ARG A 160 -27.57 9.99 -2.37
N GLU A 161 -27.64 11.33 -2.43
CA GLU A 161 -26.71 12.15 -3.22
C GLU A 161 -25.26 11.95 -2.76
N LEU A 162 -25.01 11.96 -1.44
CA LEU A 162 -23.69 11.71 -0.86
C LEU A 162 -23.18 10.30 -1.19
N GLN A 163 -24.06 9.31 -1.15
CA GLN A 163 -23.71 7.93 -1.53
C GLN A 163 -23.34 7.84 -3.01
N GLU A 164 -24.13 8.45 -3.90
CA GLU A 164 -23.82 8.48 -5.34
C GLU A 164 -22.49 9.20 -5.64
N VAL A 165 -22.24 10.32 -4.97
CA VAL A 165 -20.97 11.07 -5.11
C VAL A 165 -19.80 10.21 -4.62
N ASN A 166 -19.94 9.54 -3.47
CA ASN A 166 -18.91 8.67 -2.92
C ASN A 166 -18.61 7.46 -3.83
N GLU A 167 -19.66 6.84 -4.39
CA GLU A 167 -19.48 5.74 -5.36
C GLU A 167 -18.79 6.21 -6.65
N ARG A 168 -19.14 7.40 -7.17
CA ARG A 168 -18.46 7.98 -8.35
C ARG A 168 -16.99 8.26 -8.06
N LEU A 169 -16.69 8.81 -6.89
CA LEU A 169 -15.32 9.11 -6.46
C LEU A 169 -14.50 7.82 -6.33
N ARG A 170 -15.06 6.77 -5.71
CA ARG A 170 -14.41 5.45 -5.60
C ARG A 170 -14.11 4.82 -6.96
N ARG A 171 -15.07 4.89 -7.90
CA ARG A 171 -14.86 4.38 -9.27
C ARG A 171 -13.81 5.18 -10.04
N ALA A 172 -13.75 6.50 -9.82
CA ALA A 172 -12.72 7.34 -10.40
C ALA A 172 -11.33 6.97 -9.87
N HIS A 173 -11.18 6.84 -8.54
CA HIS A 173 -9.92 6.43 -7.90
C HIS A 173 -9.50 5.01 -8.31
N ALA A 174 -10.43 4.07 -8.44
CA ALA A 174 -10.11 2.71 -8.89
C ALA A 174 -9.55 2.69 -10.32
N ARG A 175 -10.14 3.48 -11.24
CA ARG A 175 -9.64 3.63 -12.61
C ARG A 175 -8.29 4.31 -12.67
N GLU A 176 -8.10 5.37 -11.89
CA GLU A 176 -6.83 6.08 -11.80
C GLU A 176 -5.72 5.15 -11.33
N ARG A 177 -5.99 4.32 -10.31
CA ARG A 177 -5.07 3.30 -9.81
C ARG A 177 -4.74 2.23 -10.86
N GLU A 178 -5.73 1.75 -11.60
CA GLU A 178 -5.52 0.75 -12.67
C GLU A 178 -4.61 1.30 -13.78
N VAL A 179 -4.86 2.53 -14.22
CA VAL A 179 -4.01 3.21 -15.23
C VAL A 179 -2.60 3.42 -14.70
N ALA A 180 -2.48 3.81 -13.47
CA ALA A 180 -1.22 4.08 -12.80
C ALA A 180 -0.37 2.80 -12.67
N LEU A 181 -0.95 1.69 -12.23
CA LEU A 181 -0.26 0.38 -12.16
C LEU A 181 0.16 -0.12 -13.55
N ALA A 182 -0.71 0.01 -14.55
CA ALA A 182 -0.39 -0.39 -15.92
C ALA A 182 0.77 0.43 -16.51
N LEU A 183 0.83 1.75 -16.22
CA LEU A 183 1.95 2.60 -16.62
C LEU A 183 3.24 2.20 -15.90
N GLN A 184 3.18 1.92 -14.61
CA GLN A 184 4.33 1.50 -13.83
C GLN A 184 4.89 0.15 -14.35
N GLU A 185 4.04 -0.84 -14.61
CA GLU A 185 4.46 -2.10 -15.22
C GLU A 185 5.09 -1.90 -16.61
N ALA A 186 4.54 -1.01 -17.41
CA ALA A 186 5.10 -0.69 -18.73
C ALA A 186 6.43 0.07 -18.66
N MET A 187 6.66 0.81 -17.59
CA MET A 187 7.87 1.62 -17.38
C MET A 187 9.01 0.88 -16.68
N LEU A 188 8.72 -0.14 -15.87
CA LEU A 188 9.75 -0.98 -15.26
C LEU A 188 10.22 -2.05 -16.26
N PRO A 189 11.53 -2.33 -16.33
CA PRO A 189 12.02 -3.41 -17.20
C PRO A 189 11.47 -4.75 -16.70
N ALA A 190 11.04 -5.60 -17.62
CA ALA A 190 10.80 -7.00 -17.27
C ALA A 190 12.10 -7.56 -16.66
N PRO A 191 12.04 -8.37 -15.59
CA PRO A 191 13.20 -9.04 -15.06
C PRO A 191 13.74 -10.02 -16.13
N THR A 192 14.67 -9.52 -16.93
CA THR A 192 15.31 -10.31 -17.98
C THR A 192 16.47 -11.06 -17.37
N PRO A 193 16.68 -12.36 -17.65
CA PRO A 193 17.91 -13.04 -17.28
C PRO A 193 19.11 -12.25 -17.82
N ILE A 194 20.01 -11.85 -16.97
CA ILE A 194 21.25 -11.14 -17.37
C ILE A 194 22.24 -12.19 -17.84
N GLY A 195 22.21 -12.54 -19.12
CA GLY A 195 23.07 -13.57 -19.67
C GLY A 195 22.99 -14.89 -18.86
N HIS A 196 24.15 -15.37 -18.38
CA HIS A 196 24.25 -16.55 -17.50
C HIS A 196 24.36 -16.18 -16.00
N HIS A 197 24.37 -14.89 -15.66
CA HIS A 197 24.54 -14.41 -14.30
C HIS A 197 23.26 -14.50 -13.50
N ARG A 198 23.38 -14.69 -12.19
CA ARG A 198 22.24 -14.80 -11.27
C ARG A 198 21.92 -13.45 -10.67
N ALA A 199 20.77 -12.91 -11.01
CA ALA A 199 20.24 -11.70 -10.39
C ALA A 199 18.80 -11.91 -9.91
N ALA A 200 18.44 -11.23 -8.84
CA ALA A 200 17.07 -11.12 -8.35
C ALA A 200 16.67 -9.64 -8.26
N VAL A 201 15.45 -9.36 -8.64
CA VAL A 201 14.85 -8.02 -8.49
C VAL A 201 13.58 -8.14 -7.69
N ARG A 202 13.38 -7.22 -6.77
CA ARG A 202 12.12 -7.05 -6.04
C ARG A 202 11.68 -5.60 -6.11
N TYR A 203 10.42 -5.43 -6.38
CA TYR A 203 9.76 -4.13 -6.35
C TYR A 203 8.54 -4.22 -5.45
N ARG A 204 8.43 -3.34 -4.47
CA ARG A 204 7.32 -3.30 -3.50
C ARG A 204 6.79 -1.89 -3.43
N PRO A 205 5.58 -1.63 -3.95
CA PRO A 205 4.96 -0.33 -3.82
C PRO A 205 4.56 -0.06 -2.35
N ALA A 206 4.61 1.21 -1.95
CA ALA A 206 4.12 1.67 -0.66
C ALA A 206 2.65 1.33 -0.42
N VAL A 207 2.22 1.20 0.83
CA VAL A 207 0.82 0.93 1.19
C VAL A 207 0.05 2.26 1.27
N GLY A 208 -0.88 2.53 0.34
CA GLY A 208 -1.69 3.76 0.33
C GLY A 208 -2.56 3.90 -0.93
N ALA A 209 -3.32 4.99 -1.03
CA ALA A 209 -4.45 5.12 -1.96
C ALA A 209 -4.11 5.30 -3.45
N LEU A 210 -2.88 5.70 -3.82
CA LEU A 210 -2.46 5.93 -5.22
C LEU A 210 -0.96 5.64 -5.34
N ASN A 211 -0.60 4.35 -5.25
CA ASN A 211 0.80 3.93 -5.22
C ASN A 211 1.37 3.74 -6.62
N VAL A 212 1.63 4.81 -7.30
CA VAL A 212 2.53 4.88 -8.44
C VAL A 212 3.73 5.69 -8.00
N CYS A 213 4.90 5.15 -8.21
CA CYS A 213 6.08 5.36 -7.42
C CYS A 213 7.19 6.04 -8.23
N GLY A 214 8.04 6.82 -7.53
CA GLY A 214 9.26 7.43 -8.06
C GLY A 214 10.42 6.46 -8.18
N ASP A 215 10.38 5.35 -7.43
CA ASP A 215 11.43 4.34 -7.40
C ASP A 215 11.56 3.56 -8.70
N TRP A 216 12.78 3.27 -9.11
CA TRP A 216 13.04 2.39 -10.25
C TRP A 216 14.33 1.62 -10.12
N TYR A 217 14.45 0.60 -10.94
CA TYR A 217 15.70 -0.11 -11.23
C TYR A 217 15.88 -0.23 -12.75
N ASP A 218 17.12 -0.44 -13.18
CA ASP A 218 17.45 -0.70 -14.57
C ASP A 218 18.64 -1.65 -14.68
N LEU A 219 18.57 -2.56 -15.63
CA LEU A 219 19.56 -3.57 -15.93
C LEU A 219 19.82 -3.55 -17.43
N VAL A 220 21.02 -3.25 -17.85
CA VAL A 220 21.39 -3.06 -19.25
C VAL A 220 22.59 -3.94 -19.57
N ASP A 221 22.40 -4.89 -20.50
CA ASP A 221 23.53 -5.65 -21.04
C ASP A 221 24.44 -4.74 -21.85
N LEU A 222 25.75 -4.85 -21.61
CA LEU A 222 26.81 -4.15 -22.31
C LEU A 222 27.65 -5.14 -23.12
N PRO A 223 28.41 -4.66 -24.14
CA PRO A 223 29.33 -5.52 -24.89
C PRO A 223 30.38 -6.15 -23.97
N GLY A 224 30.75 -7.40 -24.25
CA GLY A 224 31.59 -8.23 -23.36
C GLY A 224 30.74 -8.84 -22.26
N ASP A 225 31.38 -9.44 -21.26
CA ASP A 225 30.71 -9.98 -20.09
C ASP A 225 30.47 -8.86 -19.05
N ARG A 226 29.66 -7.86 -19.44
CA ARG A 226 29.42 -6.64 -18.65
C ARG A 226 27.94 -6.28 -18.59
N ILE A 227 27.55 -5.71 -17.45
CA ILE A 227 26.24 -5.10 -17.28
C ILE A 227 26.35 -3.71 -16.66
N ALA A 228 25.36 -2.87 -16.93
CA ALA A 228 25.13 -1.64 -16.21
C ALA A 228 23.84 -1.74 -15.39
N VAL A 229 23.94 -1.48 -14.11
CA VAL A 229 22.83 -1.56 -13.15
C VAL A 229 22.57 -0.17 -12.59
N ALA A 230 21.31 0.17 -12.38
CA ALA A 230 20.92 1.39 -11.68
C ALA A 230 19.77 1.13 -10.73
N VAL A 231 19.75 1.92 -9.66
CA VAL A 231 18.58 2.09 -8.77
C VAL A 231 18.47 3.57 -8.49
N GLY A 232 17.26 4.11 -8.49
CA GLY A 232 17.03 5.53 -8.25
C GLY A 232 15.63 5.79 -7.70
N ASP A 233 15.45 7.02 -7.23
CA ASP A 233 14.20 7.50 -6.65
C ASP A 233 13.91 8.93 -7.05
N VAL A 234 12.70 9.19 -7.55
CA VAL A 234 12.16 10.52 -7.87
C VAL A 234 11.33 11.01 -6.70
N VAL A 235 11.64 12.20 -6.22
CA VAL A 235 10.91 12.83 -5.11
C VAL A 235 9.42 12.93 -5.40
N GLY A 236 8.60 12.42 -4.48
CA GLY A 236 7.15 12.49 -4.55
C GLY A 236 6.50 11.18 -4.99
N HIS A 237 5.19 11.20 -5.14
CA HIS A 237 4.39 10.01 -5.46
C HIS A 237 3.30 10.34 -6.48
N GLY A 238 2.73 9.30 -7.06
CA GLY A 238 1.65 9.41 -8.03
C GLY A 238 2.14 9.49 -9.46
N LEU A 239 1.20 9.71 -10.37
CA LEU A 239 1.41 9.64 -11.82
C LEU A 239 2.51 10.59 -12.31
N GLY A 240 2.63 11.78 -11.71
CA GLY A 240 3.66 12.75 -12.03
C GLY A 240 5.07 12.20 -11.79
N ALA A 241 5.33 11.65 -10.59
CA ALA A 241 6.61 11.05 -10.23
C ALA A 241 6.94 9.85 -11.13
N ALA A 242 5.98 9.00 -11.42
CA ALA A 242 6.18 7.87 -12.34
C ALA A 242 6.51 8.29 -13.77
N CYS A 243 5.88 9.34 -14.27
CA CYS A 243 6.22 9.88 -15.61
C CYS A 243 7.66 10.40 -15.66
N VAL A 244 8.10 11.13 -14.64
CA VAL A 244 9.49 11.60 -14.49
C VAL A 244 10.43 10.41 -14.38
N MET A 245 10.14 9.45 -13.52
CA MET A 245 10.88 8.20 -13.36
C MET A 245 11.09 7.47 -14.69
N GLY A 246 10.03 7.27 -15.46
CA GLY A 246 10.10 6.60 -16.76
C GLY A 246 11.01 7.33 -17.78
N GLN A 247 10.98 8.67 -17.79
CA GLN A 247 11.84 9.48 -18.62
C GLN A 247 13.31 9.37 -18.20
N LEU A 248 13.60 9.53 -16.89
CA LEU A 248 14.96 9.47 -16.36
C LEU A 248 15.55 8.06 -16.52
N ARG A 249 14.81 7.01 -16.23
CA ARG A 249 15.24 5.63 -16.44
C ARG A 249 15.60 5.37 -17.92
N SER A 250 14.72 5.77 -18.83
CA SER A 250 14.96 5.56 -20.27
C SER A 250 16.17 6.33 -20.78
N ALA A 251 16.35 7.58 -20.34
CA ALA A 251 17.51 8.38 -20.66
C ALA A 251 18.82 7.77 -20.11
N LEU A 252 18.81 7.29 -18.85
CA LEU A 252 19.96 6.63 -18.22
C LEU A 252 20.29 5.30 -18.89
N SER A 253 19.28 4.51 -19.27
CA SER A 253 19.45 3.25 -19.99
C SER A 253 20.12 3.46 -21.36
N ALA A 254 19.73 4.51 -22.08
CA ALA A 254 20.36 4.89 -23.34
C ALA A 254 21.80 5.41 -23.15
N ALA A 255 22.00 6.29 -22.16
CA ALA A 255 23.32 6.84 -21.84
C ALA A 255 24.33 5.74 -21.45
N ALA A 256 23.90 4.74 -20.66
CA ALA A 256 24.75 3.64 -20.23
C ALA A 256 25.35 2.80 -21.40
N ARG A 257 24.67 2.76 -22.56
CA ARG A 257 25.14 2.00 -23.74
C ARG A 257 26.27 2.68 -24.51
N VAL A 258 26.44 3.98 -24.29
CA VAL A 258 27.43 4.81 -25.02
C VAL A 258 28.47 5.47 -24.11
N ALA A 259 28.25 5.42 -22.80
CA ALA A 259 29.16 6.00 -21.82
C ALA A 259 30.35 5.07 -21.54
N ASP A 260 31.53 5.65 -21.28
CA ASP A 260 32.73 4.93 -20.89
C ASP A 260 32.66 4.40 -19.46
N GLY A 261 31.75 4.93 -18.64
CA GLY A 261 31.55 4.54 -17.25
C GLY A 261 30.31 5.17 -16.61
N PRO A 262 30.00 4.77 -15.36
CA PRO A 262 28.80 5.21 -14.67
C PRO A 262 28.74 6.73 -14.42
N ALA A 263 29.87 7.37 -14.16
CA ALA A 263 29.91 8.83 -13.96
C ALA A 263 29.44 9.59 -15.21
N GLN A 264 29.95 9.21 -16.38
CA GLN A 264 29.57 9.84 -17.65
C GLN A 264 28.08 9.62 -17.98
N ALA A 265 27.56 8.40 -17.69
CA ALA A 265 26.15 8.11 -17.85
C ALA A 265 25.28 9.00 -16.94
N LEU A 266 25.69 9.21 -15.68
CA LEU A 266 25.00 10.09 -14.73
C LEU A 266 25.15 11.58 -15.08
N GLU A 267 26.24 11.99 -15.71
CA GLU A 267 26.38 13.36 -16.24
C GLU A 267 25.35 13.62 -17.35
N ALA A 268 25.27 12.72 -18.32
CA ALA A 268 24.28 12.81 -19.40
C ALA A 268 22.85 12.85 -18.84
N LEU A 269 22.56 12.02 -17.84
CA LEU A 269 21.27 12.05 -17.14
C LEU A 269 21.04 13.39 -16.42
N GLY A 270 22.05 13.92 -15.73
CA GLY A 270 21.95 15.19 -15.01
C GLY A 270 21.66 16.37 -15.95
N LEU A 271 22.25 16.38 -17.15
CA LEU A 271 21.95 17.40 -18.20
C LEU A 271 20.51 17.24 -18.70
N TYR A 272 20.04 16.02 -18.91
CA TYR A 272 18.66 15.75 -19.32
C TYR A 272 17.66 16.16 -18.24
N ALA A 273 17.91 15.81 -16.98
CA ALA A 273 17.04 16.07 -15.83
C ALA A 273 16.71 17.56 -15.65
N ARG A 274 17.61 18.47 -16.03
CA ARG A 274 17.38 19.94 -15.98
C ARG A 274 16.24 20.43 -16.88
N HIS A 275 15.83 19.61 -17.85
CA HIS A 275 14.76 19.92 -18.79
C HIS A 275 13.49 19.13 -18.50
N VAL A 276 13.45 18.41 -17.39
CA VAL A 276 12.31 17.59 -16.96
C VAL A 276 11.77 18.16 -15.66
N ASP A 277 10.60 18.78 -15.71
CA ASP A 277 9.93 19.32 -14.52
C ASP A 277 9.68 18.21 -13.50
N GLY A 278 10.10 18.42 -12.26
CA GLY A 278 9.97 17.45 -11.18
C GLY A 278 11.10 16.41 -11.08
N ALA A 279 12.16 16.55 -11.90
CA ALA A 279 13.34 15.70 -11.82
C ALA A 279 14.38 16.20 -10.79
N GLU A 280 14.19 17.39 -10.22
CA GLU A 280 15.08 17.97 -9.23
C GLU A 280 15.09 17.10 -7.95
N SER A 281 16.27 17.00 -7.37
CA SER A 281 16.51 16.21 -6.15
C SER A 281 16.30 14.69 -6.32
N THR A 282 16.12 14.20 -7.55
CA THR A 282 16.12 12.76 -7.83
C THR A 282 17.45 12.15 -7.40
N THR A 283 17.39 11.03 -6.70
CA THR A 283 18.58 10.27 -6.32
C THR A 283 18.77 9.07 -7.25
N VAL A 284 20.02 8.75 -7.59
CA VAL A 284 20.32 7.57 -8.42
C VAL A 284 21.75 7.10 -8.23
N VAL A 285 21.93 5.80 -8.14
CA VAL A 285 23.24 5.15 -8.20
C VAL A 285 23.34 4.28 -9.45
N LYS A 286 24.47 4.37 -10.15
CA LYS A 286 24.77 3.58 -11.35
C LYS A 286 26.06 2.78 -11.11
N ALA A 287 26.03 1.50 -11.43
CA ALA A 287 27.16 0.60 -11.34
C ALA A 287 27.38 -0.13 -12.68
N PHE A 288 28.63 -0.29 -13.09
CA PHE A 288 29.05 -1.15 -14.20
C PHE A 288 29.79 -2.34 -13.60
N VAL A 289 29.33 -3.53 -13.88
CA VAL A 289 29.96 -4.80 -13.47
C VAL A 289 30.63 -5.38 -14.70
N ASP A 290 31.90 -5.71 -14.56
CA ASP A 290 32.71 -6.33 -15.59
C ASP A 290 33.29 -7.65 -15.03
N TRP A 291 32.77 -8.78 -15.51
CA TRP A 291 33.19 -10.11 -15.04
C TRP A 291 34.52 -10.57 -15.65
N ASP A 292 34.85 -10.04 -16.85
CA ASP A 292 36.17 -10.37 -17.47
C ASP A 292 37.35 -9.81 -16.64
N THR A 293 37.15 -8.59 -16.10
CA THR A 293 38.16 -7.93 -15.27
C THR A 293 37.92 -8.03 -13.78
N HIS A 294 36.80 -8.65 -13.35
CA HIS A 294 36.36 -8.73 -11.95
C HIS A 294 36.32 -7.34 -11.29
N THR A 295 35.81 -6.35 -12.01
CA THR A 295 35.79 -4.96 -11.56
C THR A 295 34.36 -4.42 -11.51
N LEU A 296 34.02 -3.80 -10.38
CA LEU A 296 32.80 -3.04 -10.17
C LEU A 296 33.12 -1.55 -10.14
N THR A 297 32.60 -0.79 -11.08
CA THR A 297 32.77 0.67 -11.15
C THR A 297 31.43 1.33 -10.89
N TYR A 298 31.40 2.37 -10.04
CA TYR A 298 30.15 3.01 -9.65
C TYR A 298 30.26 4.54 -9.48
N SER A 299 29.11 5.19 -9.53
CA SER A 299 28.93 6.61 -9.24
C SER A 299 27.52 6.82 -8.66
N SER A 300 27.38 7.69 -7.68
CA SER A 300 26.09 7.98 -7.01
C SER A 300 25.75 9.46 -7.10
N ALA A 301 24.49 9.77 -7.32
CA ALA A 301 23.90 11.10 -7.27
C ALA A 301 22.92 11.15 -6.09
N GLY A 302 23.44 11.33 -4.86
CA GLY A 302 22.66 11.47 -3.64
C GLY A 302 21.92 10.20 -3.15
N HIS A 303 22.20 9.05 -3.79
CA HIS A 303 21.51 7.80 -3.49
C HIS A 303 22.22 7.01 -2.38
N PRO A 304 21.48 6.23 -1.55
CA PRO A 304 22.09 5.36 -0.57
C PRO A 304 23.18 4.45 -1.16
N PRO A 305 24.28 4.18 -0.41
CA PRO A 305 25.41 3.44 -0.95
C PRO A 305 25.03 1.96 -1.20
N PRO A 306 25.37 1.38 -2.37
CA PRO A 306 25.24 -0.05 -2.59
C PRO A 306 26.06 -0.85 -1.58
N ALA A 307 25.60 -2.04 -1.23
CA ALA A 307 26.34 -2.97 -0.39
C ALA A 307 27.01 -4.06 -1.24
N LEU A 308 28.27 -4.33 -0.98
CA LEU A 308 29.04 -5.44 -1.53
C LEU A 308 29.32 -6.45 -0.40
N LEU A 309 28.66 -7.60 -0.46
CA LEU A 309 28.92 -8.73 0.43
C LEU A 309 30.02 -9.59 -0.18
N HIS A 310 31.12 -9.74 0.53
CA HIS A 310 32.26 -10.57 0.13
C HIS A 310 32.04 -12.05 0.50
N PRO A 311 32.73 -12.99 -0.17
CA PRO A 311 32.60 -14.42 0.14
C PRO A 311 33.02 -14.80 1.57
N ASP A 312 33.85 -13.98 2.21
CA ASP A 312 34.27 -14.16 3.60
C ASP A 312 33.24 -13.66 4.63
N GLY A 313 32.08 -13.13 4.15
CA GLY A 313 31.01 -12.61 4.97
C GLY A 313 31.18 -11.15 5.36
N THR A 314 32.23 -10.45 4.93
CA THR A 314 32.35 -9.01 5.17
C THR A 314 31.45 -8.21 4.24
N VAL A 315 30.93 -7.07 4.72
CA VAL A 315 30.09 -6.16 3.95
C VAL A 315 30.80 -4.82 3.81
N THR A 316 30.92 -4.34 2.58
CA THR A 316 31.48 -3.02 2.26
C THR A 316 30.40 -2.16 1.61
N PHE A 317 30.17 -0.96 2.14
CA PHE A 317 29.31 0.03 1.47
C PHE A 317 30.12 0.86 0.47
N LEU A 318 29.54 1.03 -0.72
CA LEU A 318 30.19 1.69 -1.86
C LEU A 318 29.87 3.19 -1.86
N ASP A 319 30.55 3.97 -1.02
CA ASP A 319 30.28 5.38 -0.72
C ASP A 319 31.34 6.36 -1.26
N GLN A 320 32.46 5.88 -1.86
CA GLN A 320 33.60 6.72 -2.26
C GLN A 320 33.30 7.63 -3.48
N ALA A 321 32.25 7.37 -4.22
CA ALA A 321 31.85 8.15 -5.41
C ALA A 321 30.46 8.79 -5.23
N THR A 322 30.20 9.31 -4.05
CA THR A 322 28.95 10.02 -3.72
C THR A 322 29.03 11.48 -4.13
N ASP A 323 27.95 11.98 -4.72
CA ASP A 323 27.78 13.31 -5.26
C ASP A 323 26.34 13.79 -5.03
N PRO A 324 26.05 15.09 -5.02
CA PRO A 324 24.68 15.58 -4.81
C PRO A 324 23.65 15.02 -5.80
N PRO A 325 22.36 14.96 -5.42
CA PRO A 325 21.25 14.54 -6.28
C PRO A 325 21.22 15.26 -7.63
N LEU A 326 20.44 14.74 -8.58
CA LEU A 326 20.25 15.38 -9.88
C LEU A 326 19.71 16.80 -9.70
N GLY A 327 20.17 17.73 -10.53
CA GLY A 327 19.77 19.14 -10.45
C GLY A 327 20.51 19.98 -9.41
N ALA A 328 21.14 19.38 -8.40
CA ALA A 328 21.82 20.11 -7.31
C ALA A 328 23.28 20.48 -7.62
N ARG A 329 23.81 20.14 -8.79
CA ARG A 329 25.19 20.40 -9.18
C ARG A 329 25.34 21.59 -10.11
N PRO A 330 26.47 22.32 -10.03
CA PRO A 330 26.89 23.23 -11.09
C PRO A 330 27.15 22.48 -12.41
N GLU A 331 26.95 23.16 -13.54
CA GLU A 331 27.32 22.62 -14.85
C GLU A 331 28.86 22.44 -14.98
N HIS A 332 29.24 21.49 -15.79
CA HIS A 332 30.64 21.24 -16.20
C HIS A 332 31.59 20.75 -15.08
N VAL A 333 31.09 20.27 -13.98
CA VAL A 333 31.93 19.61 -12.98
C VAL A 333 31.78 18.08 -13.17
N PRO A 334 32.87 17.33 -13.49
CA PRO A 334 32.81 15.87 -13.66
C PRO A 334 32.29 15.17 -12.39
N ARG A 335 31.40 14.18 -12.54
CA ARG A 335 30.97 13.35 -11.40
C ARG A 335 32.06 12.42 -10.94
N PRO A 336 32.20 12.17 -9.62
CA PRO A 336 33.16 11.19 -9.13
C PRO A 336 32.76 9.78 -9.58
N GLN A 337 33.78 8.96 -9.78
CA GLN A 337 33.66 7.53 -10.06
C GLN A 337 34.67 6.78 -9.22
N ALA A 338 34.26 5.66 -8.65
CA ALA A 338 35.15 4.76 -7.93
C ALA A 338 35.03 3.34 -8.51
N SER A 339 36.14 2.58 -8.37
CA SER A 339 36.19 1.19 -8.81
C SER A 339 36.70 0.32 -7.68
N THR A 340 36.13 -0.87 -7.54
CA THR A 340 36.58 -1.91 -6.61
C THR A 340 36.63 -3.26 -7.31
N ALA A 341 37.60 -4.08 -6.96
CA ALA A 341 37.65 -5.47 -7.42
C ALA A 341 36.68 -6.31 -6.60
N PHE A 342 36.13 -7.33 -7.20
CA PHE A 342 35.29 -8.32 -6.50
C PHE A 342 35.85 -9.73 -6.71
N ALA A 343 35.65 -10.59 -5.74
CA ALA A 343 35.95 -12.01 -5.84
C ALA A 343 34.72 -12.76 -6.37
N GLU A 344 34.93 -13.87 -7.07
CA GLU A 344 33.86 -14.77 -7.49
C GLU A 344 33.03 -15.22 -6.28
N GLY A 345 31.70 -15.11 -6.41
CA GLY A 345 30.74 -15.38 -5.34
C GLY A 345 30.44 -14.21 -4.42
N ALA A 346 31.04 -13.04 -4.63
CA ALA A 346 30.57 -11.80 -4.00
C ALA A 346 29.15 -11.47 -4.43
N THR A 347 28.45 -10.62 -3.68
CA THR A 347 27.07 -10.22 -4.01
C THR A 347 26.94 -8.70 -3.92
N LEU A 348 26.53 -8.09 -5.02
CA LEU A 348 26.16 -6.69 -5.08
C LEU A 348 24.67 -6.54 -4.73
N VAL A 349 24.36 -5.61 -3.82
CA VAL A 349 22.99 -5.28 -3.42
C VAL A 349 22.80 -3.78 -3.60
N MET A 350 21.84 -3.41 -4.45
CA MET A 350 21.41 -2.04 -4.71
C MET A 350 19.95 -1.90 -4.34
N TYR A 351 19.58 -0.80 -3.71
CA TYR A 351 18.26 -0.62 -3.10
C TYR A 351 17.90 0.86 -2.99
N THR A 352 16.60 1.17 -2.95
CA THR A 352 16.09 2.49 -2.60
C THR A 352 15.93 2.64 -1.10
N ASP A 353 15.80 3.87 -0.62
CA ASP A 353 15.73 4.21 0.80
C ASP A 353 14.56 3.54 1.53
N GLY A 354 13.43 3.29 0.84
CA GLY A 354 12.30 2.55 1.38
C GLY A 354 12.65 1.18 1.97
N LEU A 355 13.79 0.56 1.59
CA LEU A 355 14.27 -0.67 2.22
C LEU A 355 14.83 -0.44 3.62
N ILE A 356 15.48 0.68 3.85
CA ILE A 356 16.30 0.92 5.04
C ILE A 356 15.77 2.04 5.92
N GLU A 357 15.11 3.06 5.35
CA GLU A 357 14.69 4.26 6.09
C GLU A 357 13.59 3.96 7.09
N ARG A 358 13.80 4.47 8.31
CA ARG A 358 12.79 4.47 9.38
C ARG A 358 12.69 5.87 9.98
N ARG A 359 11.48 6.37 10.11
CA ARG A 359 11.23 7.71 10.67
C ARG A 359 11.89 7.88 12.03
N GLY A 360 12.80 8.87 12.13
CA GLY A 360 13.48 9.24 13.37
C GLY A 360 14.65 8.32 13.75
N GLU A 361 15.09 7.44 12.87
CA GLU A 361 16.28 6.61 13.04
C GLU A 361 17.44 7.17 12.21
N ASP A 362 18.66 7.06 12.74
CA ASP A 362 19.88 7.44 12.03
C ASP A 362 20.14 6.44 10.89
N ILE A 363 20.60 6.95 9.75
CA ILE A 363 20.89 6.14 8.56
C ILE A 363 21.97 5.06 8.84
N ASP A 364 22.94 5.38 9.70
CA ASP A 364 24.00 4.44 10.08
C ASP A 364 23.45 3.20 10.81
N VAL A 365 22.40 3.36 11.63
CA VAL A 365 21.71 2.25 12.29
C VAL A 365 20.99 1.37 11.27
N SER A 366 20.37 2.00 10.28
CA SER A 366 19.69 1.30 9.20
C SER A 366 20.66 0.52 8.30
N LEU A 367 21.79 1.12 7.96
CA LEU A 367 22.87 0.46 7.19
C LEU A 367 23.49 -0.70 7.97
N ALA A 368 23.70 -0.55 9.28
CA ALA A 368 24.18 -1.66 10.13
C ALA A 368 23.18 -2.84 10.12
N ARG A 369 21.88 -2.56 10.19
CA ARG A 369 20.81 -3.58 10.12
C ARG A 369 20.81 -4.32 8.77
N LEU A 370 21.02 -3.59 7.66
CA LEU A 370 21.18 -4.18 6.34
C LEU A 370 22.41 -5.09 6.29
N ALA A 371 23.56 -4.62 6.80
CA ALA A 371 24.78 -5.41 6.85
C ALA A 371 24.60 -6.70 7.67
N ASP A 372 23.96 -6.62 8.83
CA ASP A 372 23.65 -7.77 9.68
C ASP A 372 22.75 -8.80 8.97
N SER A 373 21.76 -8.34 8.20
CA SER A 373 20.89 -9.21 7.42
C SER A 373 21.63 -9.87 6.25
N LEU A 374 22.49 -9.10 5.56
CA LEU A 374 23.35 -9.63 4.50
C LEU A 374 24.30 -10.74 5.01
N VAL A 375 24.93 -10.53 6.16
CA VAL A 375 25.82 -11.53 6.77
C VAL A 375 25.05 -12.81 7.13
N ARG A 376 23.85 -12.68 7.70
CA ARG A 376 23.01 -13.82 8.08
C ARG A 376 22.58 -14.68 6.90
N HIS A 377 22.24 -14.05 5.77
CA HIS A 377 21.61 -14.71 4.62
C HIS A 377 22.51 -14.83 3.39
N GLY A 378 23.75 -14.34 3.44
CA GLY A 378 24.65 -14.19 2.29
C GLY A 378 25.04 -15.49 1.57
N HIS A 379 24.85 -16.64 2.22
CA HIS A 379 25.03 -17.95 1.60
C HIS A 379 23.88 -18.37 0.67
N ALA A 380 22.74 -17.69 0.75
CA ALA A 380 21.59 -17.97 -0.10
C ALA A 380 21.80 -17.49 -1.54
N GLY A 381 21.08 -18.06 -2.50
CA GLY A 381 21.02 -17.54 -3.85
C GLY A 381 20.31 -16.17 -3.90
N PRO A 382 20.50 -15.37 -4.98
CA PRO A 382 19.97 -14.01 -5.07
C PRO A 382 18.48 -13.89 -4.77
N GLU A 383 17.65 -14.81 -5.29
CA GLU A 383 16.19 -14.81 -5.06
C GLU A 383 15.86 -14.98 -3.56
N ALA A 384 16.43 -15.98 -2.91
CA ALA A 384 16.19 -16.23 -1.50
C ALA A 384 16.77 -15.13 -0.60
N LEU A 385 17.93 -14.56 -0.99
CA LEU A 385 18.52 -13.43 -0.28
C LEU A 385 17.63 -12.19 -0.38
N ALA A 386 17.11 -11.87 -1.58
CA ALA A 386 16.22 -10.74 -1.77
C ALA A 386 14.94 -10.87 -0.91
N ASP A 387 14.35 -12.08 -0.86
CA ASP A 387 13.16 -12.33 -0.03
C ASP A 387 13.47 -12.22 1.47
N ALA A 388 14.63 -12.71 1.90
CA ALA A 388 15.08 -12.60 3.30
C ALA A 388 15.32 -11.14 3.72
N LEU A 389 15.97 -10.33 2.86
CA LEU A 389 16.18 -8.91 3.12
C LEU A 389 14.85 -8.15 3.27
N LEU A 390 13.88 -8.40 2.39
CA LEU A 390 12.55 -7.81 2.51
C LEU A 390 11.85 -8.22 3.82
N ALA A 391 11.95 -9.50 4.19
CA ALA A 391 11.32 -10.01 5.42
C ALA A 391 11.95 -9.43 6.70
N ASP A 392 13.27 -9.19 6.70
CA ASP A 392 13.99 -8.68 7.86
C ASP A 392 13.88 -7.15 8.01
N LEU A 393 13.84 -6.43 6.90
CA LEU A 393 13.99 -4.98 6.89
C LEU A 393 12.67 -4.23 6.78
N LEU A 394 11.68 -4.76 6.06
CA LEU A 394 10.37 -4.12 5.95
C LEU A 394 9.53 -4.29 7.22
N LEU A 395 8.74 -3.28 7.54
CA LEU A 395 7.86 -3.29 8.70
C LEU A 395 6.64 -4.20 8.48
N SER A 396 6.26 -4.97 9.50
CA SER A 396 5.11 -5.90 9.47
C SER A 396 3.73 -5.22 9.22
N GLY A 397 3.67 -3.88 9.23
CA GLY A 397 2.43 -3.09 9.03
C GLY A 397 2.31 -2.45 7.64
N GLY A 398 3.18 -2.82 6.71
CA GLY A 398 3.30 -2.17 5.40
C GLY A 398 4.36 -1.08 5.37
N ASN A 399 5.01 -0.90 4.23
CA ASN A 399 6.06 0.09 4.06
C ASN A 399 5.45 1.46 3.74
N PRO A 400 5.86 2.55 4.41
CA PRO A 400 5.37 3.89 4.11
C PRO A 400 5.90 4.42 2.77
N ASP A 401 6.96 3.82 2.24
CA ASP A 401 7.61 4.20 0.99
C ASP A 401 7.81 3.00 0.07
N ASP A 402 8.05 3.29 -1.19
CA ASP A 402 8.33 2.29 -2.21
C ASP A 402 9.69 1.62 -1.95
N THR A 403 9.87 0.45 -2.50
CA THR A 403 11.14 -0.26 -2.35
C THR A 403 11.51 -0.97 -3.64
N ALA A 404 12.61 -0.56 -4.24
CA ALA A 404 13.30 -1.30 -5.28
C ALA A 404 14.55 -1.98 -4.70
N LEU A 405 14.75 -3.24 -5.02
CA LEU A 405 15.88 -4.04 -4.57
C LEU A 405 16.43 -4.88 -5.73
N VAL A 406 17.74 -4.76 -5.97
CA VAL A 406 18.46 -5.55 -6.96
C VAL A 406 19.58 -6.30 -6.26
N VAL A 407 19.65 -7.60 -6.42
CA VAL A 407 20.66 -8.50 -5.86
C VAL A 407 21.36 -9.25 -6.98
N ILE A 408 22.66 -9.12 -7.11
CA ILE A 408 23.44 -9.74 -8.19
C ILE A 408 24.57 -10.55 -7.58
N ARG A 409 24.68 -11.84 -7.95
CA ARG A 409 25.84 -12.67 -7.63
C ARG A 409 26.93 -12.39 -8.66
N LEU A 410 28.06 -11.95 -8.16
CA LEU A 410 29.26 -11.62 -8.94
C LEU A 410 30.20 -12.81 -9.10
#